data_9518dd32eb0f02cfb2a0a3ca15655ae4
#
_entry.id   9518dd32eb0f02cfb2a0a3ca15655ae4
#
_cell.length_a   1.000
_cell.length_b   1.000
_cell.length_c   1.000
_cell.angle_alpha   90.00
_cell.angle_beta   90.00
_cell.angle_gamma   90.00
#
_symmetry.space_group_name_H-M   'P 1'
#
loop_
_entity.id
_entity.type
_entity.pdbx_description
1 polymer ?
#
loop_
_entity_poly.entity_id
_entity_poly.type
_entity_poly.pdbx_seq_one_letter_code
_entity_poly.pdbx_strand_id
1 'polypeptide(L)'
;MALCWLMLSLLLQTLHAHNDFFTSIGQMTDLLYTEKDLVTSLKDYIRAEENKLEQVKQWAEKLDSLTITAMEDPERFVGHPVNAFKLMKRLNMEWADVENLVLRDTTDGFISNLTVQRQYFPTDEDQKGAAKALIRLQDTYQLSAHTISAGDLPGVVHKSRMTVEDCFELGKVVYSESDYYHTELWMTQALKQLDDGEDSPVDKVTVLDYLSYAIYQQGDLERALELTKRMLKLDPTHQRANGNLKYFEVQLEKQRRAETSAGGDKREKRHVDAQMKRSEDPLPERKRYEQLCRGEGLKMTPRRRSRLFCRYFDNKRNPRLLLAPVKQEDEWDRPHIVRYHDIISEYEMGKVKELAKPRLKRATVHDPATGKLTTAQYRVSKRELEREREKWNKEEKMNGRTQRHYDNKSLYQHNTHTHTHTHTSHTHLTSHLSQGTNSPFNKVIHRRPH
;
A
#
# COMPACT_ATOMS: atom_id res chain seq x y z
N MET A 1 39.06 22.57 -3.04
CA MET A 1 38.42 21.64 -3.98
C MET A 1 37.77 20.45 -3.27
N ALA A 2 38.43 19.70 -2.39
CA ALA A 2 37.84 18.59 -1.65
C ALA A 2 36.64 18.96 -0.76
N LEU A 3 36.69 20.12 -0.11
CA LEU A 3 35.58 20.64 0.74
C LEU A 3 34.31 20.96 -0.06
N CYS A 4 34.46 21.46 -1.31
CA CYS A 4 33.34 21.70 -2.20
C CYS A 4 32.67 20.40 -2.68
N TRP A 5 33.44 19.36 -2.92
CA TRP A 5 32.91 18.04 -3.27
C TRP A 5 32.20 17.36 -2.11
N LEU A 6 32.70 17.53 -0.86
CA LEU A 6 32.07 17.04 0.35
C LEU A 6 30.73 17.77 0.64
N MET A 7 30.71 19.10 0.42
CA MET A 7 29.45 19.86 0.55
C MET A 7 28.46 19.55 -0.57
N LEU A 8 28.92 19.27 -1.78
CA LEU A 8 28.06 18.87 -2.89
C LEU A 8 27.49 17.47 -2.68
N SER A 9 28.27 16.53 -2.13
CA SER A 9 27.80 15.17 -1.80
C SER A 9 26.82 15.17 -0.64
N LEU A 10 26.99 16.05 0.34
CA LEU A 10 26.05 16.26 1.46
C LEU A 10 24.74 16.92 0.98
N LEU A 11 24.79 17.81 -0.01
CA LEU A 11 23.61 18.44 -0.62
C LEU A 11 22.83 17.46 -1.51
N LEU A 12 23.49 16.48 -2.13
CA LEU A 12 22.84 15.45 -2.95
C LEU A 12 22.14 14.36 -2.11
N GLN A 13 22.51 14.18 -0.83
CA GLN A 13 21.87 13.21 0.05
C GLN A 13 20.52 13.69 0.66
N THR A 14 20.11 14.92 0.45
CA THR A 14 18.89 15.48 1.07
C THR A 14 17.64 15.46 0.18
N LEU A 15 17.68 14.84 -0.99
CA LEU A 15 16.59 14.87 -1.97
C LEU A 15 15.78 13.56 -2.10
N HIS A 16 15.93 12.62 -1.18
CA HIS A 16 14.99 11.51 -1.12
C HIS A 16 13.76 11.97 -0.32
N ALA A 17 12.86 12.68 -0.99
CA ALA A 17 11.50 12.82 -0.51
C ALA A 17 10.86 11.44 -0.57
N HIS A 18 10.83 10.72 0.56
CA HIS A 18 10.06 9.50 0.68
C HIS A 18 8.61 9.78 0.28
N ASN A 19 8.20 9.23 -0.84
CA ASN A 19 6.82 9.26 -1.27
C ASN A 19 6.07 8.17 -0.52
N ASP A 20 5.23 8.53 0.45
CA ASP A 20 4.37 7.58 1.16
C ASP A 20 3.17 7.24 0.25
N PHE A 21 3.19 6.08 -0.41
CA PHE A 21 2.19 5.71 -1.43
C PHE A 21 0.89 5.16 -0.84
N PHE A 22 0.94 4.45 0.26
CA PHE A 22 -0.22 3.73 0.83
C PHE A 22 -1.36 4.64 1.34
N THR A 23 -1.18 5.95 1.37
CA THR A 23 -2.21 6.93 1.78
C THR A 23 -2.71 7.83 0.66
N SER A 24 -2.16 7.71 -0.55
CA SER A 24 -2.44 8.61 -1.66
C SER A 24 -2.92 7.85 -2.90
N ILE A 25 -4.22 7.92 -3.19
CA ILE A 25 -4.79 7.33 -4.41
C ILE A 25 -4.10 7.88 -5.67
N GLY A 26 -3.78 9.18 -5.69
CA GLY A 26 -3.09 9.77 -6.86
C GLY A 26 -1.72 9.16 -7.09
N GLN A 27 -0.94 8.93 -6.03
CA GLN A 27 0.36 8.29 -6.14
C GLN A 27 0.25 6.80 -6.50
N MET A 28 -0.74 6.09 -5.94
CA MET A 28 -1.02 4.70 -6.34
C MET A 28 -1.42 4.61 -7.82
N THR A 29 -2.18 5.59 -8.32
CA THR A 29 -2.52 5.67 -9.74
C THR A 29 -1.27 5.95 -10.60
N ASP A 30 -0.38 6.84 -10.15
CA ASP A 30 0.90 7.11 -10.84
C ASP A 30 1.76 5.82 -10.91
N LEU A 31 1.78 5.00 -9.85
CA LEU A 31 2.48 3.70 -9.85
C LEU A 31 1.91 2.72 -10.87
N LEU A 32 0.59 2.66 -11.04
CA LEU A 32 -0.04 1.81 -12.06
C LEU A 32 0.39 2.22 -13.49
N TYR A 33 0.52 3.51 -13.77
CA TYR A 33 1.04 3.97 -15.05
C TYR A 33 2.53 3.62 -15.21
N THR A 34 3.32 3.78 -14.16
CA THR A 34 4.74 3.37 -14.15
C THR A 34 4.88 1.87 -14.44
N GLU A 35 4.09 1.04 -13.78
CA GLU A 35 4.07 -0.41 -14.02
C GLU A 35 3.68 -0.75 -15.47
N LYS A 36 2.66 -0.09 -16.01
CA LYS A 36 2.27 -0.25 -17.42
C LYS A 36 3.40 0.08 -18.39
N ASP A 37 4.14 1.17 -18.13
CA ASP A 37 5.28 1.58 -18.97
C ASP A 37 6.43 0.58 -18.86
N LEU A 38 6.70 0.05 -17.65
CA LEU A 38 7.68 -1.02 -17.45
C LEU A 38 7.30 -2.31 -18.17
N VAL A 39 6.03 -2.72 -18.11
CA VAL A 39 5.53 -3.89 -18.85
C VAL A 39 5.68 -3.69 -20.36
N THR A 40 5.46 -2.48 -20.87
CA THR A 40 5.68 -2.16 -22.27
C THR A 40 7.15 -2.29 -22.64
N SER A 41 8.04 -1.72 -21.84
CA SER A 41 9.50 -1.81 -22.03
C SER A 41 10.01 -3.26 -21.95
N LEU A 42 9.44 -4.08 -21.06
CA LEU A 42 9.75 -5.52 -20.98
C LEU A 42 9.34 -6.27 -22.24
N LYS A 43 8.17 -5.97 -22.81
CA LYS A 43 7.72 -6.55 -24.08
C LYS A 43 8.60 -6.15 -25.26
N ASP A 44 9.13 -4.91 -25.23
CA ASP A 44 10.08 -4.46 -26.27
C ASP A 44 11.41 -5.20 -26.16
N TYR A 45 11.90 -5.44 -24.94
CA TYR A 45 13.07 -6.28 -24.70
C TYR A 45 12.86 -7.71 -25.19
N ILE A 46 11.71 -8.35 -24.88
CA ILE A 46 11.39 -9.71 -25.34
C ILE A 46 11.44 -9.77 -26.87
N ARG A 47 10.82 -8.79 -27.56
CA ARG A 47 10.84 -8.74 -29.03
C ARG A 47 12.26 -8.58 -29.60
N ALA A 48 13.11 -7.81 -28.91
CA ALA A 48 14.50 -7.65 -29.30
C ALA A 48 15.30 -8.94 -29.17
N GLU A 49 15.09 -9.71 -28.08
CA GLU A 49 15.71 -11.02 -27.87
C GLU A 49 15.19 -12.07 -28.87
N GLU A 50 13.88 -12.12 -29.11
CA GLU A 50 13.29 -13.03 -30.12
C GLU A 50 13.85 -12.75 -31.50
N ASN A 51 13.96 -11.48 -31.91
CA ASN A 51 14.54 -11.09 -33.19
C ASN A 51 16.04 -11.46 -33.28
N LYS A 52 16.81 -11.26 -32.21
CA LYS A 52 18.20 -11.70 -32.13
C LYS A 52 18.31 -13.21 -32.27
N LEU A 53 17.50 -13.96 -31.54
CA LEU A 53 17.47 -15.42 -31.60
C LEU A 53 17.10 -15.94 -32.99
N GLU A 54 16.13 -15.30 -33.66
CA GLU A 54 15.73 -15.66 -35.00
C GLU A 54 16.85 -15.44 -36.02
N GLN A 55 17.61 -14.33 -35.91
CA GLN A 55 18.79 -14.10 -36.72
C GLN A 55 19.88 -15.17 -36.48
N VAL A 56 20.10 -15.58 -35.23
CA VAL A 56 21.05 -16.66 -34.89
C VAL A 56 20.61 -17.99 -35.50
N LYS A 57 19.29 -18.32 -35.47
CA LYS A 57 18.77 -19.53 -36.10
C LYS A 57 18.99 -19.53 -37.61
N GLN A 58 18.71 -18.40 -38.29
CA GLN A 58 18.96 -18.27 -39.73
C GLN A 58 20.44 -18.48 -40.09
N TRP A 59 21.38 -17.97 -39.27
CA TRP A 59 22.80 -18.24 -39.41
C TRP A 59 23.12 -19.71 -39.21
N ALA A 60 22.57 -20.37 -38.21
CA ALA A 60 22.79 -21.78 -37.92
C ALA A 60 22.32 -22.66 -39.12
N GLU A 61 21.10 -22.43 -39.62
CA GLU A 61 20.53 -23.15 -40.79
C GLU A 61 21.37 -22.96 -42.07
N LYS A 62 21.81 -21.70 -42.31
CA LYS A 62 22.69 -21.38 -43.44
C LYS A 62 24.03 -22.13 -43.32
N LEU A 63 24.68 -22.12 -42.18
CA LEU A 63 25.97 -22.74 -41.95
C LEU A 63 25.88 -24.27 -41.99
N ASP A 64 24.81 -24.82 -41.40
CA ASP A 64 24.53 -26.25 -41.39
C ASP A 64 24.37 -26.81 -42.81
N SER A 65 23.54 -26.17 -43.62
CA SER A 65 23.32 -26.57 -45.02
C SER A 65 24.60 -26.58 -45.84
N LEU A 66 25.47 -25.58 -45.63
CA LEU A 66 26.79 -25.49 -46.30
C LEU A 66 27.75 -26.59 -45.82
N THR A 67 27.67 -26.93 -44.56
CA THR A 67 28.53 -27.95 -43.95
C THR A 67 28.11 -29.36 -44.37
N ILE A 68 26.82 -29.66 -44.38
CA ILE A 68 26.31 -30.96 -44.87
C ILE A 68 26.81 -31.21 -46.26
N THR A 69 26.65 -30.27 -47.19
CA THR A 69 27.14 -30.42 -48.57
C THR A 69 28.65 -30.60 -48.68
N ALA A 70 29.42 -29.93 -47.82
CA ALA A 70 30.87 -30.04 -47.79
C ALA A 70 31.38 -31.38 -47.19
N MET A 71 30.59 -31.97 -46.28
CA MET A 71 30.94 -33.23 -45.60
C MET A 71 30.57 -34.49 -46.36
N GLU A 72 29.81 -34.38 -47.47
CA GLU A 72 29.55 -35.53 -48.37
C GLU A 72 30.88 -36.07 -48.96
N ASP A 73 31.82 -35.21 -49.41
CA ASP A 73 33.16 -35.57 -49.88
C ASP A 73 34.11 -34.40 -49.57
N PRO A 74 34.69 -34.33 -48.34
CA PRO A 74 35.45 -33.20 -47.89
C PRO A 74 36.71 -32.91 -48.72
N GLU A 75 37.45 -33.95 -49.11
CA GLU A 75 38.68 -33.79 -49.87
C GLU A 75 38.42 -33.25 -51.28
N ARG A 76 37.41 -33.79 -51.95
CA ARG A 76 37.00 -33.30 -53.27
C ARG A 76 36.39 -31.92 -53.23
N PHE A 77 35.65 -31.59 -52.14
CA PHE A 77 35.06 -30.27 -51.95
C PHE A 77 36.13 -29.19 -51.79
N VAL A 78 37.10 -29.39 -50.90
CA VAL A 78 38.18 -28.39 -50.66
C VAL A 78 39.25 -28.44 -51.78
N GLY A 79 39.37 -29.52 -52.51
CA GLY A 79 40.24 -29.62 -53.71
C GLY A 79 39.86 -28.63 -54.80
N HIS A 80 38.60 -28.11 -54.78
CA HIS A 80 38.18 -27.05 -55.68
C HIS A 80 38.58 -25.67 -55.11
N PRO A 81 39.45 -24.87 -55.79
CA PRO A 81 40.03 -23.65 -55.24
C PRO A 81 39.01 -22.60 -54.75
N VAL A 82 37.88 -22.52 -55.44
CA VAL A 82 36.75 -21.58 -55.08
C VAL A 82 36.09 -22.01 -53.78
N ASN A 83 35.90 -23.32 -53.57
CA ASN A 83 35.30 -23.81 -52.32
C ASN A 83 36.26 -23.62 -51.14
N ALA A 84 37.53 -23.88 -51.33
CA ALA A 84 38.56 -23.59 -50.32
C ALA A 84 38.60 -22.09 -49.94
N PHE A 85 38.57 -21.20 -50.95
CA PHE A 85 38.50 -19.77 -50.70
C PHE A 85 37.24 -19.36 -49.93
N LYS A 86 36.06 -19.86 -50.32
CA LYS A 86 34.77 -19.59 -49.64
C LYS A 86 34.79 -20.09 -48.20
N LEU A 87 35.37 -21.27 -47.93
CA LEU A 87 35.49 -21.79 -46.57
C LEU A 87 36.38 -20.89 -45.72
N MET A 88 37.57 -20.50 -46.22
CA MET A 88 38.45 -19.58 -45.49
C MET A 88 37.84 -18.24 -45.23
N LYS A 89 37.15 -17.64 -46.23
CA LYS A 89 36.44 -16.39 -46.06
C LYS A 89 35.36 -16.51 -44.99
N ARG A 90 34.55 -17.58 -45.01
CA ARG A 90 33.48 -17.81 -44.03
C ARG A 90 34.01 -17.91 -42.62
N LEU A 91 35.07 -18.71 -42.42
CA LEU A 91 35.70 -18.89 -41.12
C LEU A 91 36.35 -17.58 -40.60
N ASN A 92 36.93 -16.79 -41.48
CA ASN A 92 37.60 -15.56 -41.08
C ASN A 92 36.67 -14.36 -40.86
N MET A 93 35.56 -14.26 -41.62
CA MET A 93 34.71 -13.06 -41.60
C MET A 93 33.26 -13.38 -41.09
N GLU A 94 32.60 -14.38 -41.68
CA GLU A 94 31.20 -14.60 -41.38
C GLU A 94 30.97 -15.13 -39.96
N TRP A 95 31.93 -15.91 -39.40
CA TRP A 95 31.87 -16.32 -38.00
C TRP A 95 32.07 -15.17 -37.03
N ALA A 96 32.83 -14.14 -37.38
CA ALA A 96 32.94 -12.93 -36.59
C ALA A 96 31.60 -12.14 -36.55
N ASP A 97 30.86 -12.14 -37.66
CA ASP A 97 29.52 -11.53 -37.69
C ASP A 97 28.53 -12.29 -36.78
N VAL A 98 28.60 -13.61 -36.76
CA VAL A 98 27.82 -14.46 -35.85
C VAL A 98 28.18 -14.19 -34.39
N GLU A 99 29.49 -14.11 -34.09
CA GLU A 99 29.97 -13.77 -32.74
C GLU A 99 29.45 -12.41 -32.28
N ASN A 100 29.59 -11.39 -33.11
CA ASN A 100 29.05 -10.03 -32.80
C ASN A 100 27.54 -10.06 -32.60
N LEU A 101 26.77 -10.84 -33.37
CA LEU A 101 25.34 -10.97 -33.21
C LEU A 101 24.98 -11.63 -31.86
N VAL A 102 25.71 -12.70 -31.48
CA VAL A 102 25.48 -13.42 -30.21
C VAL A 102 25.84 -12.53 -29.02
N LEU A 103 26.93 -11.76 -29.11
CA LEU A 103 27.40 -10.88 -28.04
C LEU A 103 26.60 -9.56 -27.94
N ARG A 104 25.77 -9.25 -28.93
CA ARG A 104 24.97 -8.01 -28.92
C ARG A 104 24.07 -7.95 -27.69
N ASP A 105 24.27 -6.92 -26.87
CA ASP A 105 23.42 -6.65 -25.70
C ASP A 105 22.10 -6.00 -26.11
N THR A 106 21.00 -6.57 -25.65
CA THR A 106 19.62 -6.08 -25.87
C THR A 106 18.97 -5.62 -24.58
N THR A 107 19.66 -5.73 -23.43
CA THR A 107 19.13 -5.45 -22.11
C THR A 107 19.10 -3.96 -21.77
N ASP A 108 19.99 -3.15 -22.36
CA ASP A 108 20.23 -1.74 -22.00
C ASP A 108 18.96 -0.89 -21.94
N GLY A 109 18.08 -1.02 -22.91
CA GLY A 109 16.85 -0.22 -22.97
C GLY A 109 15.91 -0.48 -21.78
N PHE A 110 15.69 -1.76 -21.48
CA PHE A 110 14.83 -2.16 -20.36
C PHE A 110 15.47 -1.85 -19.00
N ILE A 111 16.74 -2.21 -18.81
CA ILE A 111 17.44 -1.99 -17.53
C ILE A 111 17.61 -0.50 -17.22
N SER A 112 17.90 0.33 -18.22
CA SER A 112 17.98 1.77 -18.05
C SER A 112 16.62 2.36 -17.63
N ASN A 113 15.54 1.96 -18.28
CA ASN A 113 14.19 2.40 -17.90
C ASN A 113 13.84 1.94 -16.48
N LEU A 114 14.05 0.66 -16.16
CA LEU A 114 13.79 0.11 -14.83
C LEU A 114 14.59 0.86 -13.75
N THR A 115 15.85 1.18 -14.01
CA THR A 115 16.71 1.92 -13.07
C THR A 115 16.20 3.32 -12.80
N VAL A 116 15.73 4.03 -13.84
CA VAL A 116 15.11 5.34 -13.70
C VAL A 116 13.81 5.27 -12.91
N GLN A 117 12.96 4.27 -13.18
CA GLN A 117 11.67 4.14 -12.51
C GLN A 117 11.82 3.65 -11.06
N ARG A 118 12.82 2.82 -10.76
CA ARG A 118 13.03 2.22 -9.42
C ARG A 118 13.19 3.26 -8.32
N GLN A 119 13.71 4.44 -8.62
CA GLN A 119 13.83 5.53 -7.64
C GLN A 119 12.47 6.05 -7.14
N TYR A 120 11.39 5.77 -7.85
CA TYR A 120 10.02 6.15 -7.50
C TYR A 120 9.21 4.99 -6.92
N PHE A 121 9.78 3.82 -6.75
CA PHE A 121 9.08 2.67 -6.20
C PHE A 121 8.77 2.85 -4.71
N PRO A 122 7.69 2.22 -4.21
CA PRO A 122 7.43 2.14 -2.79
C PRO A 122 8.57 1.46 -2.05
N THR A 123 8.78 1.87 -0.82
CA THR A 123 9.77 1.29 0.08
C THR A 123 9.15 0.22 0.98
N ASP A 124 9.98 -0.52 1.70
CA ASP A 124 9.51 -1.47 2.72
C ASP A 124 8.65 -0.78 3.80
N GLU A 125 8.92 0.50 4.11
CA GLU A 125 8.10 1.26 5.05
C GLU A 125 6.71 1.57 4.48
N ASP A 126 6.60 1.83 3.19
CA ASP A 126 5.31 2.04 2.51
C ASP A 126 4.50 0.74 2.52
N GLN A 127 5.12 -0.40 2.23
CA GLN A 127 4.49 -1.72 2.28
C GLN A 127 3.99 -2.05 3.69
N LYS A 128 4.83 -1.85 4.72
CA LYS A 128 4.43 -2.03 6.12
C LYS A 128 3.31 -1.07 6.52
N GLY A 129 3.36 0.16 6.05
CA GLY A 129 2.33 1.15 6.28
C GLY A 129 0.98 0.76 5.67
N ALA A 130 0.99 0.22 4.45
CA ALA A 130 -0.20 -0.32 3.78
C ALA A 130 -0.77 -1.53 4.53
N ALA A 131 0.08 -2.46 4.97
CA ALA A 131 -0.31 -3.60 5.77
C ALA A 131 -1.00 -3.16 7.09
N LYS A 132 -0.40 -2.23 7.84
CA LYS A 132 -0.99 -1.66 9.05
C LYS A 132 -2.32 -0.94 8.79
N ALA A 133 -2.45 -0.28 7.63
CA ALA A 133 -3.71 0.35 7.24
C ALA A 133 -4.81 -0.68 6.98
N LEU A 134 -4.47 -1.81 6.34
CA LEU A 134 -5.40 -2.92 6.10
C LEU A 134 -5.85 -3.58 7.41
N ILE A 135 -4.95 -3.81 8.36
CA ILE A 135 -5.29 -4.31 9.71
C ILE A 135 -6.23 -3.36 10.44
N ARG A 136 -5.98 -2.05 10.42
CA ARG A 136 -6.89 -1.06 11.01
C ARG A 136 -8.27 -1.06 10.35
N LEU A 137 -8.34 -1.30 9.04
CA LEU A 137 -9.59 -1.45 8.32
C LEU A 137 -10.33 -2.71 8.78
N GLN A 138 -9.61 -3.83 8.90
CA GLN A 138 -10.10 -5.10 9.42
C GLN A 138 -10.78 -4.91 10.79
N ASP A 139 -10.08 -4.27 11.72
CA ASP A 139 -10.57 -4.00 13.07
C ASP A 139 -11.78 -3.07 13.08
N THR A 140 -11.66 -1.94 12.37
CA THR A 140 -12.70 -0.90 12.34
C THR A 140 -14.03 -1.45 11.85
N TYR A 141 -14.01 -2.27 10.81
CA TYR A 141 -15.22 -2.84 10.21
C TYR A 141 -15.49 -4.29 10.61
N GLN A 142 -14.70 -4.86 11.52
CA GLN A 142 -14.84 -6.23 12.00
C GLN A 142 -14.86 -7.27 10.86
N LEU A 143 -13.95 -7.09 9.90
CA LEU A 143 -13.84 -7.97 8.74
C LEU A 143 -13.03 -9.22 9.10
N SER A 144 -13.47 -10.38 8.61
CA SER A 144 -12.69 -11.62 8.77
C SER A 144 -11.48 -11.61 7.81
N ALA A 145 -10.39 -12.26 8.20
CA ALA A 145 -9.24 -12.46 7.31
C ALA A 145 -9.65 -13.13 6.00
N HIS A 146 -10.61 -14.06 6.07
CA HIS A 146 -11.17 -14.71 4.88
C HIS A 146 -11.89 -13.74 3.95
N THR A 147 -12.71 -12.84 4.48
CA THR A 147 -13.42 -11.83 3.68
C THR A 147 -12.46 -10.91 2.95
N ILE A 148 -11.41 -10.47 3.65
CA ILE A 148 -10.38 -9.60 3.07
C ILE A 148 -9.57 -10.36 2.03
N SER A 149 -9.11 -11.59 2.34
CA SER A 149 -8.32 -12.38 1.41
C SER A 149 -9.09 -12.78 0.14
N ALA A 150 -10.40 -12.94 0.22
CA ALA A 150 -11.28 -13.15 -0.94
C ALA A 150 -11.52 -11.86 -1.75
N GLY A 151 -11.10 -10.69 -1.26
CA GLY A 151 -11.36 -9.39 -1.88
C GLY A 151 -12.80 -8.92 -1.73
N ASP A 152 -13.58 -9.52 -0.83
CA ASP A 152 -15.00 -9.22 -0.62
C ASP A 152 -15.20 -8.04 0.33
N LEU A 153 -14.79 -6.86 -0.09
CA LEU A 153 -14.94 -5.64 0.70
C LEU A 153 -16.24 -4.91 0.33
N PRO A 154 -16.96 -4.34 1.32
CA PRO A 154 -18.18 -3.60 1.08
C PRO A 154 -17.95 -2.39 0.14
N GLY A 155 -18.76 -2.27 -0.91
CA GLY A 155 -18.73 -1.12 -1.83
C GLY A 155 -17.60 -1.15 -2.88
N VAL A 156 -16.87 -2.24 -3.01
CA VAL A 156 -15.78 -2.39 -4.00
C VAL A 156 -16.28 -3.12 -5.23
N VAL A 157 -16.03 -2.56 -6.42
CA VAL A 157 -16.42 -3.15 -7.72
C VAL A 157 -15.37 -4.13 -8.23
N HIS A 158 -14.09 -3.78 -8.10
CA HIS A 158 -12.98 -4.62 -8.54
C HIS A 158 -12.46 -5.44 -7.37
N LYS A 159 -12.64 -6.75 -7.46
CA LYS A 159 -12.19 -7.71 -6.46
C LYS A 159 -10.83 -8.28 -6.86
N SER A 160 -9.92 -8.35 -5.90
CA SER A 160 -8.64 -9.04 -6.04
C SER A 160 -8.48 -9.99 -4.87
N ARG A 161 -8.21 -11.27 -5.17
CA ARG A 161 -7.97 -12.28 -4.13
C ARG A 161 -6.50 -12.21 -3.70
N MET A 162 -6.26 -12.32 -2.40
CA MET A 162 -4.93 -12.46 -1.83
C MET A 162 -4.46 -13.92 -1.95
N THR A 163 -3.20 -14.09 -2.33
CA THR A 163 -2.54 -15.40 -2.35
C THR A 163 -2.09 -15.82 -0.95
N VAL A 164 -1.62 -17.06 -0.82
CA VAL A 164 -0.95 -17.53 0.41
C VAL A 164 0.20 -16.62 0.80
N GLU A 165 1.02 -16.20 -0.17
CA GLU A 165 2.16 -15.31 0.05
C GLU A 165 1.72 -13.94 0.58
N ASP A 166 0.66 -13.34 0.00
CA ASP A 166 0.11 -12.07 0.47
C ASP A 166 -0.39 -12.16 1.93
N CYS A 167 -1.10 -13.25 2.26
CA CYS A 167 -1.59 -13.49 3.62
C CYS A 167 -0.43 -13.71 4.61
N PHE A 168 0.59 -14.45 4.20
CA PHE A 168 1.78 -14.70 4.99
C PHE A 168 2.59 -13.42 5.23
N GLU A 169 2.84 -12.61 4.20
CA GLU A 169 3.58 -11.34 4.36
C GLU A 169 2.83 -10.37 5.28
N LEU A 170 1.50 -10.29 5.16
CA LEU A 170 0.70 -9.48 6.08
C LEU A 170 0.80 -9.99 7.52
N GLY A 171 0.70 -11.30 7.73
CA GLY A 171 0.91 -11.94 9.03
C GLY A 171 2.30 -11.71 9.61
N LYS A 172 3.33 -11.70 8.78
CA LYS A 172 4.72 -11.44 9.16
C LYS A 172 4.96 -9.98 9.57
N VAL A 173 4.33 -9.02 8.88
CA VAL A 173 4.39 -7.61 9.29
C VAL A 173 3.82 -7.41 10.68
N VAL A 174 2.62 -7.96 10.97
CA VAL A 174 2.01 -7.81 12.30
C VAL A 174 2.75 -8.60 13.38
N TYR A 175 3.35 -9.74 13.03
CA TYR A 175 4.24 -10.49 13.92
C TYR A 175 5.45 -9.66 14.35
N SER A 176 6.06 -8.92 13.43
CA SER A 176 7.20 -8.05 13.74
C SER A 176 6.86 -6.90 14.70
N GLU A 177 5.58 -6.53 14.77
CA GLU A 177 5.04 -5.54 15.72
C GLU A 177 4.53 -6.18 17.03
N SER A 178 4.74 -7.48 17.22
CA SER A 178 4.23 -8.26 18.37
C SER A 178 2.70 -8.28 18.48
N ASP A 179 2.01 -8.06 17.37
CA ASP A 179 0.56 -8.20 17.28
C ASP A 179 0.20 -9.67 16.97
N TYR A 180 0.24 -10.49 18.01
CA TYR A 180 0.04 -11.94 17.87
C TYR A 180 -1.41 -12.32 17.56
N TYR A 181 -2.37 -11.46 17.90
CA TYR A 181 -3.76 -11.65 17.54
C TYR A 181 -3.96 -11.64 16.02
N HIS A 182 -3.51 -10.58 15.34
CA HIS A 182 -3.61 -10.53 13.90
C HIS A 182 -2.66 -11.51 13.19
N THR A 183 -1.51 -11.80 13.79
CA THR A 183 -0.62 -12.87 13.30
C THR A 183 -1.35 -14.20 13.20
N GLU A 184 -2.06 -14.60 14.26
CA GLU A 184 -2.85 -15.82 14.27
C GLU A 184 -3.91 -15.82 13.17
N LEU A 185 -4.67 -14.72 13.02
CA LEU A 185 -5.70 -14.61 11.99
C LEU A 185 -5.14 -14.82 10.57
N TRP A 186 -4.07 -14.14 10.25
CA TRP A 186 -3.51 -14.15 8.90
C TRP A 186 -2.70 -15.41 8.60
N MET A 187 -1.95 -15.93 9.56
CA MET A 187 -1.26 -17.23 9.41
C MET A 187 -2.25 -18.39 9.31
N THR A 188 -3.37 -18.34 10.05
CA THR A 188 -4.44 -19.34 9.92
C THR A 188 -5.09 -19.26 8.53
N GLN A 189 -5.29 -18.07 7.97
CA GLN A 189 -5.81 -17.92 6.63
C GLN A 189 -4.84 -18.46 5.57
N ALA A 190 -3.55 -18.15 5.68
CA ALA A 190 -2.51 -18.68 4.80
C ALA A 190 -2.42 -20.22 4.86
N LEU A 191 -2.45 -20.77 6.07
CA LEU A 191 -2.44 -22.23 6.27
C LEU A 191 -3.66 -22.91 5.65
N LYS A 192 -4.83 -22.29 5.79
CA LYS A 192 -6.07 -22.79 5.19
C LYS A 192 -5.95 -22.82 3.65
N GLN A 193 -5.47 -21.78 3.02
CA GLN A 193 -5.27 -21.74 1.56
C GLN A 193 -4.28 -22.83 1.09
N LEU A 194 -3.21 -23.06 1.87
CA LEU A 194 -2.29 -24.16 1.61
C LEU A 194 -2.94 -25.55 1.80
N ASP A 195 -3.83 -25.68 2.78
CA ASP A 195 -4.56 -26.93 3.03
C ASP A 195 -5.61 -27.18 1.94
N ASP A 196 -6.19 -26.12 1.37
CA ASP A 196 -7.09 -26.15 0.23
C ASP A 196 -6.36 -26.43 -1.12
N GLY A 197 -5.02 -26.53 -1.10
CA GLY A 197 -4.20 -26.94 -2.24
C GLY A 197 -3.70 -25.78 -3.12
N GLU A 198 -3.71 -24.55 -2.63
CA GLU A 198 -3.11 -23.41 -3.35
C GLU A 198 -1.59 -23.60 -3.43
N ASP A 199 -1.03 -23.45 -4.64
CA ASP A 199 0.41 -23.52 -4.86
C ASP A 199 1.08 -22.19 -4.42
N SER A 200 2.18 -22.31 -3.66
CA SER A 200 2.86 -21.16 -3.08
C SER A 200 4.33 -21.47 -2.80
N PRO A 201 5.23 -20.49 -2.95
CA PRO A 201 6.62 -20.62 -2.51
C PRO A 201 6.74 -20.70 -0.98
N VAL A 202 5.72 -20.31 -0.23
CA VAL A 202 5.67 -20.39 1.23
C VAL A 202 5.16 -21.78 1.63
N ASP A 203 5.96 -22.53 2.38
CA ASP A 203 5.61 -23.88 2.82
C ASP A 203 4.77 -23.87 4.13
N LYS A 204 4.08 -24.99 4.37
CA LYS A 204 3.26 -25.19 5.59
C LYS A 204 4.10 -25.14 6.87
N VAL A 205 5.35 -25.57 6.82
CA VAL A 205 6.25 -25.60 8.00
C VAL A 205 6.54 -24.16 8.44
N THR A 206 6.87 -23.30 7.51
CA THR A 206 7.13 -21.88 7.77
C THR A 206 5.89 -21.20 8.37
N VAL A 207 4.71 -21.40 7.79
CA VAL A 207 3.47 -20.79 8.31
C VAL A 207 3.16 -21.31 9.74
N LEU A 208 3.29 -22.63 9.96
CA LEU A 208 3.06 -23.24 11.26
C LEU A 208 4.03 -22.74 12.34
N ASP A 209 5.25 -22.39 11.98
CA ASP A 209 6.24 -21.87 12.90
C ASP A 209 5.83 -20.49 13.45
N TYR A 210 5.43 -19.57 12.59
CA TYR A 210 4.89 -18.29 13.04
C TYR A 210 3.58 -18.44 13.82
N LEU A 211 2.68 -19.29 13.35
CA LEU A 211 1.38 -19.51 13.96
C LEU A 211 1.49 -20.11 15.36
N SER A 212 2.29 -21.16 15.54
CA SER A 212 2.47 -21.80 16.83
C SER A 212 3.05 -20.86 17.88
N TYR A 213 4.01 -20.03 17.48
CA TYR A 213 4.59 -19.04 18.37
C TYR A 213 3.61 -17.91 18.71
N ALA A 214 2.84 -17.42 17.76
CA ALA A 214 1.83 -16.39 18.00
C ALA A 214 0.75 -16.86 18.98
N ILE A 215 0.29 -18.11 18.85
CA ILE A 215 -0.68 -18.74 19.75
C ILE A 215 -0.07 -18.96 21.16
N TYR A 216 1.20 -19.37 21.23
CA TYR A 216 1.91 -19.45 22.49
C TYR A 216 1.98 -18.08 23.22
N GLN A 217 2.29 -17.01 22.50
CA GLN A 217 2.36 -15.66 23.07
C GLN A 217 1.00 -15.15 23.56
N GLN A 218 -0.09 -15.65 23.03
CA GLN A 218 -1.44 -15.37 23.49
C GLN A 218 -1.86 -16.24 24.68
N GLY A 219 -1.02 -17.18 25.11
CA GLY A 219 -1.21 -18.03 26.30
C GLY A 219 -1.95 -19.35 26.03
N ASP A 220 -2.31 -19.66 24.79
CA ASP A 220 -2.93 -20.96 24.44
C ASP A 220 -1.85 -22.03 24.17
N LEU A 221 -1.37 -22.59 25.26
CA LEU A 221 -0.26 -23.54 25.23
C LEU A 221 -0.65 -24.88 24.58
N GLU A 222 -1.92 -25.30 24.73
CA GLU A 222 -2.39 -26.56 24.18
C GLU A 222 -2.44 -26.55 22.66
N ARG A 223 -3.01 -25.49 22.07
CA ARG A 223 -3.02 -25.29 20.60
C ARG A 223 -1.62 -25.08 20.04
N ALA A 224 -0.76 -24.29 20.72
CA ALA A 224 0.63 -24.12 20.32
C ALA A 224 1.39 -25.44 20.25
N LEU A 225 1.18 -26.32 21.23
CA LEU A 225 1.76 -27.68 21.26
C LEU A 225 1.24 -28.54 20.10
N GLU A 226 -0.07 -28.52 19.83
CA GLU A 226 -0.68 -29.27 18.72
C GLU A 226 -0.09 -28.83 17.36
N LEU A 227 0.02 -27.54 17.11
CA LEU A 227 0.60 -27.01 15.87
C LEU A 227 2.09 -27.34 15.75
N THR A 228 2.83 -27.29 16.85
CA THR A 228 4.24 -27.71 16.89
C THR A 228 4.39 -29.19 16.54
N LYS A 229 3.51 -30.06 17.07
CA LYS A 229 3.47 -31.48 16.68
C LYS A 229 3.09 -31.70 15.22
N ARG A 230 2.15 -30.89 14.69
CA ARG A 230 1.80 -30.89 13.25
C ARG A 230 3.00 -30.48 12.39
N MET A 231 3.74 -29.44 12.78
CA MET A 231 4.95 -28.99 12.10
C MET A 231 6.04 -30.09 12.07
N LEU A 232 6.29 -30.77 13.21
CA LEU A 232 7.28 -31.84 13.31
C LEU A 232 6.88 -33.13 12.54
N LYS A 233 5.61 -33.31 12.22
CA LYS A 233 5.19 -34.37 11.29
C LYS A 233 5.58 -34.06 9.85
N LEU A 234 5.67 -32.78 9.48
CA LEU A 234 6.08 -32.33 8.14
C LEU A 234 7.60 -32.23 8.03
N ASP A 235 8.24 -31.67 9.05
CA ASP A 235 9.71 -31.59 9.16
C ASP A 235 10.19 -32.02 10.55
N PRO A 236 10.56 -33.31 10.72
CA PRO A 236 11.08 -33.83 11.99
C PRO A 236 12.40 -33.19 12.43
N THR A 237 13.15 -32.57 11.50
CA THR A 237 14.47 -32.00 11.76
C THR A 237 14.43 -30.55 12.21
N HIS A 238 13.28 -29.92 12.22
CA HIS A 238 13.10 -28.50 12.55
C HIS A 238 13.55 -28.17 13.97
N GLN A 239 14.69 -27.50 14.12
CA GLN A 239 15.37 -27.31 15.42
C GLN A 239 14.51 -26.52 16.41
N ARG A 240 13.90 -25.39 15.99
CA ARG A 240 13.08 -24.56 16.86
C ARG A 240 11.84 -25.31 17.35
N ALA A 241 11.19 -26.06 16.47
CA ALA A 241 10.02 -26.86 16.83
C ALA A 241 10.33 -27.96 17.84
N ASN A 242 11.45 -28.63 17.70
CA ASN A 242 11.91 -29.65 18.68
C ASN A 242 12.22 -29.02 20.04
N GLY A 243 12.78 -27.79 20.08
CA GLY A 243 12.97 -27.03 21.31
C GLY A 243 11.65 -26.58 21.94
N ASN A 244 10.76 -26.03 21.13
CA ASN A 244 9.44 -25.58 21.56
C ASN A 244 8.56 -26.72 22.06
N LEU A 245 8.60 -27.90 21.41
CA LEU A 245 7.86 -29.09 21.86
C LEU A 245 8.17 -29.42 23.31
N LYS A 246 9.47 -29.59 23.64
CA LYS A 246 9.91 -29.91 24.99
C LYS A 246 9.51 -28.84 26.00
N TYR A 247 9.67 -27.59 25.61
CA TYR A 247 9.33 -26.45 26.46
C TYR A 247 7.82 -26.40 26.74
N PHE A 248 6.98 -26.53 25.72
CA PHE A 248 5.53 -26.49 25.85
C PHE A 248 4.99 -27.67 26.69
N GLU A 249 5.52 -28.86 26.49
CA GLU A 249 5.14 -30.03 27.29
C GLU A 249 5.46 -29.82 28.79
N VAL A 250 6.65 -29.30 29.12
CA VAL A 250 7.02 -28.99 30.50
C VAL A 250 6.13 -27.90 31.10
N GLN A 251 5.81 -26.85 30.36
CA GLN A 251 4.95 -25.75 30.85
C GLN A 251 3.51 -26.25 31.06
N LEU A 252 3.00 -27.05 30.15
CA LEU A 252 1.66 -27.63 30.27
C LEU A 252 1.55 -28.54 31.49
N GLU A 253 2.56 -29.37 31.76
CA GLU A 253 2.60 -30.20 32.95
C GLU A 253 2.67 -29.37 34.22
N LYS A 254 3.43 -28.28 34.26
CA LYS A 254 3.43 -27.35 35.39
C LYS A 254 2.06 -26.71 35.62
N GLN A 255 1.38 -26.28 34.55
CA GLN A 255 0.02 -25.74 34.64
C GLN A 255 -0.96 -26.79 35.22
N ARG A 256 -0.94 -28.02 34.73
CA ARG A 256 -1.78 -29.10 35.22
C ARG A 256 -1.53 -29.45 36.70
N ARG A 257 -0.27 -29.46 37.14
CA ARG A 257 0.09 -29.66 38.56
C ARG A 257 -0.41 -28.51 39.43
N ALA A 258 -0.29 -27.25 38.98
CA ALA A 258 -0.78 -26.08 39.70
C ALA A 258 -2.33 -26.10 39.83
N GLU A 259 -3.03 -26.53 38.81
CA GLU A 259 -4.48 -26.66 38.77
C GLU A 259 -4.99 -27.78 39.70
N THR A 260 -4.27 -28.91 39.76
CA THR A 260 -4.57 -30.01 40.64
C THR A 260 -4.40 -29.62 42.11
N SER A 261 -3.43 -28.73 42.39
CA SER A 261 -3.17 -28.24 43.76
C SER A 261 -4.16 -27.17 44.23
N ALA A 262 -4.90 -26.50 43.30
CA ALA A 262 -5.77 -25.36 43.59
C ALA A 262 -7.28 -25.69 43.73
N GLY A 263 -7.68 -26.98 43.76
CA GLY A 263 -9.08 -27.40 43.92
C GLY A 263 -9.99 -27.06 42.76
N GLY A 264 -10.53 -28.04 42.14
CA GLY A 264 -11.15 -28.19 40.82
C GLY A 264 -12.26 -27.25 40.31
N ASP A 265 -12.46 -26.04 40.81
CA ASP A 265 -13.60 -25.20 40.43
C ASP A 265 -13.25 -24.07 39.38
N LYS A 266 -12.01 -24.04 38.90
CA LYS A 266 -11.55 -23.00 37.94
C LYS A 266 -11.36 -23.49 36.51
N ARG A 267 -11.59 -24.75 36.22
CA ARG A 267 -11.28 -25.35 34.90
C ARG A 267 -12.22 -24.88 33.79
N GLU A 268 -13.49 -24.75 34.12
CA GLU A 268 -14.52 -24.37 33.12
C GLU A 268 -14.44 -22.88 32.70
N LYS A 269 -13.99 -21.99 33.60
CA LYS A 269 -13.88 -20.54 33.30
C LYS A 269 -12.67 -20.18 32.45
N ARG A 270 -11.54 -20.93 32.52
CA ARG A 270 -10.34 -20.61 31.71
C ARG A 270 -10.47 -21.07 30.27
N HIS A 271 -11.20 -22.15 29.98
CA HIS A 271 -11.42 -22.61 28.62
C HIS A 271 -12.35 -21.69 27.81
N VAL A 272 -13.19 -20.91 28.46
CA VAL A 272 -14.12 -19.95 27.83
C VAL A 272 -13.42 -18.60 27.60
N ASP A 273 -12.42 -18.26 28.43
CA ASP A 273 -11.71 -16.97 28.33
C ASP A 273 -10.45 -16.99 27.41
N ALA A 274 -10.03 -18.16 26.92
CA ALA A 274 -8.96 -18.30 25.93
C ALA A 274 -9.44 -18.00 24.49
N GLN A 275 -10.57 -17.33 24.33
CA GLN A 275 -10.96 -16.81 23.04
C GLN A 275 -9.93 -15.75 22.61
N MET A 276 -9.43 -15.93 21.39
CA MET A 276 -8.63 -15.00 20.64
C MET A 276 -9.13 -13.56 20.85
N LYS A 277 -8.49 -12.85 21.78
CA LYS A 277 -8.94 -11.50 22.16
C LYS A 277 -7.92 -10.48 21.68
N ARG A 278 -8.38 -9.57 20.86
CA ARG A 278 -7.59 -8.41 20.49
C ARG A 278 -7.10 -7.67 21.74
N SER A 279 -5.84 -7.26 21.79
CA SER A 279 -5.31 -6.39 22.84
C SER A 279 -6.13 -5.10 22.92
N GLU A 280 -6.43 -4.63 24.13
CA GLU A 280 -7.14 -3.37 24.30
C GLU A 280 -6.27 -2.20 23.77
N ASP A 281 -6.88 -1.37 22.93
CA ASP A 281 -6.23 -0.15 22.44
C ASP A 281 -6.05 0.81 23.64
N PRO A 282 -4.86 1.40 23.81
CA PRO A 282 -4.60 2.36 24.89
C PRO A 282 -5.48 3.63 24.81
N LEU A 283 -6.11 3.90 23.67
CA LEU A 283 -6.99 5.04 23.48
C LEU A 283 -8.45 4.69 23.84
N PRO A 284 -9.00 5.26 24.92
CA PRO A 284 -10.33 4.91 25.39
C PRO A 284 -11.44 5.22 24.39
N GLU A 285 -11.26 6.21 23.51
CA GLU A 285 -12.20 6.58 22.46
C GLU A 285 -12.16 5.67 21.23
N ARG A 286 -11.18 4.77 21.09
CA ARG A 286 -11.02 3.90 19.92
C ARG A 286 -12.26 3.06 19.66
N LYS A 287 -12.77 2.40 20.67
CA LYS A 287 -13.98 1.58 20.57
C LYS A 287 -15.18 2.38 20.07
N ARG A 288 -15.33 3.61 20.57
CA ARG A 288 -16.40 4.51 20.14
C ARG A 288 -16.22 4.96 18.70
N TYR A 289 -15.00 5.26 18.31
CA TYR A 289 -14.64 5.60 16.93
C TYR A 289 -15.02 4.46 15.97
N GLU A 290 -14.63 3.24 16.27
CA GLU A 290 -14.94 2.05 15.46
C GLU A 290 -16.45 1.83 15.32
N GLN A 291 -17.22 1.96 16.42
CA GLN A 291 -18.67 1.89 16.40
C GLN A 291 -19.30 2.96 15.48
N LEU A 292 -18.80 4.19 15.54
CA LEU A 292 -19.28 5.27 14.67
C LEU A 292 -18.98 4.98 13.20
N CYS A 293 -17.80 4.45 12.89
CA CYS A 293 -17.44 4.06 11.52
C CYS A 293 -18.37 2.97 10.96
N ARG A 294 -18.82 2.05 11.80
CA ARG A 294 -19.81 1.02 11.40
C ARG A 294 -21.26 1.50 11.40
N GLY A 295 -21.49 2.78 11.68
CA GLY A 295 -22.85 3.33 11.75
C GLY A 295 -23.65 2.94 13.01
N GLU A 296 -22.97 2.36 14.02
CA GLU A 296 -23.57 1.99 15.30
C GLU A 296 -23.73 3.18 16.27
N GLY A 297 -23.45 4.39 15.80
CA GLY A 297 -23.47 5.61 16.60
C GLY A 297 -24.87 6.13 16.93
N LEU A 298 -24.86 7.29 17.59
CA LEU A 298 -26.10 8.03 17.89
C LEU A 298 -26.82 8.39 16.58
N LYS A 299 -27.93 7.72 16.34
CA LYS A 299 -28.83 8.10 15.24
C LYS A 299 -29.61 9.34 15.64
N MET A 300 -29.67 10.32 14.75
CA MET A 300 -30.47 11.50 14.94
C MET A 300 -31.94 11.13 14.94
N THR A 301 -32.71 11.61 15.93
CA THR A 301 -34.17 11.38 15.97
C THR A 301 -34.86 12.03 14.78
N PRO A 302 -35.98 11.49 14.28
CA PRO A 302 -36.72 12.08 13.16
C PRO A 302 -37.03 13.56 13.38
N ARG A 303 -37.38 13.96 14.61
CA ARG A 303 -37.67 15.37 14.99
C ARG A 303 -36.42 16.26 14.90
N ARG A 304 -35.22 15.75 15.21
CA ARG A 304 -33.98 16.51 15.03
C ARG A 304 -33.62 16.61 13.55
N ARG A 305 -33.74 15.49 12.81
CA ARG A 305 -33.47 15.44 11.38
C ARG A 305 -34.36 16.38 10.57
N SER A 306 -35.65 16.54 10.94
CA SER A 306 -36.56 17.45 10.24
C SER A 306 -36.22 18.92 10.38
N ARG A 307 -35.30 19.28 11.27
CA ARG A 307 -34.77 20.65 11.44
C ARG A 307 -33.55 20.95 10.59
N LEU A 308 -32.96 19.92 9.98
CA LEU A 308 -31.83 20.10 9.06
C LEU A 308 -32.37 20.44 7.68
N PHE A 309 -31.80 21.41 7.04
CA PHE A 309 -32.26 21.87 5.73
C PHE A 309 -31.12 22.39 4.88
N CYS A 310 -31.35 22.43 3.58
CA CYS A 310 -30.43 23.02 2.59
C CYS A 310 -30.91 24.45 2.30
N ARG A 311 -29.96 25.35 2.13
CA ARG A 311 -30.23 26.76 1.83
C ARG A 311 -29.11 27.36 0.98
N TYR A 312 -29.47 28.46 0.31
CA TYR A 312 -28.47 29.37 -0.25
C TYR A 312 -27.97 30.30 0.83
N PHE A 313 -26.68 30.34 1.05
CA PHE A 313 -26.01 31.12 2.08
C PHE A 313 -25.31 32.30 1.44
N ASP A 314 -25.76 33.52 1.75
CA ASP A 314 -25.22 34.79 1.24
C ASP A 314 -24.40 35.55 2.30
N ASN A 315 -24.15 34.94 3.45
CA ASN A 315 -23.43 35.55 4.58
C ASN A 315 -23.96 36.93 4.94
N LYS A 316 -25.26 37.04 5.26
CA LYS A 316 -25.95 38.27 5.63
C LYS A 316 -25.89 39.35 4.52
N ARG A 317 -26.17 38.95 3.30
CA ARG A 317 -26.14 39.80 2.09
C ARG A 317 -24.72 40.35 1.78
N ASN A 318 -23.71 39.56 1.97
CA ASN A 318 -22.37 39.94 1.57
C ASN A 318 -22.34 40.20 0.05
N PRO A 319 -21.87 41.38 -0.42
CA PRO A 319 -21.87 41.74 -1.84
C PRO A 319 -21.21 40.68 -2.75
N ARG A 320 -20.23 39.98 -2.24
CA ARG A 320 -19.48 38.92 -3.01
C ARG A 320 -20.33 37.64 -3.19
N LEU A 321 -21.33 37.42 -2.35
CA LEU A 321 -22.17 36.20 -2.37
C LEU A 321 -23.63 36.51 -2.83
N LEU A 322 -23.97 37.76 -3.12
CA LEU A 322 -25.30 38.10 -3.57
C LEU A 322 -25.64 37.52 -4.94
N LEU A 323 -24.70 37.55 -5.86
CA LEU A 323 -24.87 37.03 -7.23
C LEU A 323 -24.66 35.52 -7.32
N ALA A 324 -23.79 34.96 -6.47
CA ALA A 324 -23.47 33.55 -6.43
C ALA A 324 -23.44 33.06 -4.96
N PRO A 325 -24.60 32.87 -4.34
CA PRO A 325 -24.68 32.39 -2.96
C PRO A 325 -24.21 30.95 -2.88
N VAL A 326 -23.60 30.62 -1.75
CA VAL A 326 -23.08 29.29 -1.48
C VAL A 326 -24.18 28.33 -1.15
N LYS A 327 -24.18 27.14 -1.74
CA LYS A 327 -25.11 26.05 -1.36
C LYS A 327 -24.65 25.43 -0.04
N GLN A 328 -25.45 25.63 1.02
CA GLN A 328 -25.18 25.11 2.36
C GLN A 328 -26.19 24.03 2.72
N GLU A 329 -25.69 22.91 3.27
CA GLU A 329 -26.48 21.81 3.81
C GLU A 329 -26.12 21.61 5.29
N ASP A 330 -27.12 21.58 6.16
CA ASP A 330 -26.93 21.23 7.57
C ASP A 330 -26.82 19.72 7.70
N GLU A 331 -25.69 19.24 8.20
CA GLU A 331 -25.39 17.80 8.40
C GLU A 331 -25.76 17.36 9.83
N TRP A 332 -25.50 18.24 10.80
CA TRP A 332 -25.70 17.93 12.22
C TRP A 332 -26.00 19.20 13.00
N ASP A 333 -26.85 19.09 14.03
CA ASP A 333 -27.31 20.26 14.81
C ASP A 333 -26.46 20.54 16.06
N ARG A 334 -25.89 19.52 16.70
CA ARG A 334 -25.08 19.66 17.93
C ARG A 334 -23.94 18.65 17.98
N PRO A 335 -22.66 19.03 17.72
CA PRO A 335 -22.26 20.39 17.30
C PRO A 335 -22.86 20.76 15.94
N HIS A 336 -22.98 22.05 15.62
CA HIS A 336 -23.48 22.47 14.32
C HIS A 336 -22.44 22.20 13.24
N ILE A 337 -22.75 21.26 12.34
CA ILE A 337 -21.89 20.87 11.22
C ILE A 337 -22.64 21.18 9.92
N VAL A 338 -21.98 21.89 9.03
CA VAL A 338 -22.52 22.25 7.73
C VAL A 338 -21.60 21.78 6.61
N ARG A 339 -22.21 21.44 5.49
CA ARG A 339 -21.52 21.15 4.24
C ARG A 339 -21.78 22.27 3.25
N TYR A 340 -20.72 22.75 2.63
CA TYR A 340 -20.79 23.69 1.53
C TYR A 340 -20.52 22.95 0.23
N HIS A 341 -21.42 23.08 -0.75
CA HIS A 341 -21.30 22.43 -2.05
C HIS A 341 -20.70 23.40 -3.08
N ASP A 342 -19.94 22.84 -4.01
CA ASP A 342 -19.41 23.53 -5.20
C ASP A 342 -18.57 24.79 -4.88
N ILE A 343 -17.86 24.80 -3.74
CA ILE A 343 -17.02 25.93 -3.31
C ILE A 343 -15.77 26.06 -4.17
N ILE A 344 -15.23 24.93 -4.61
CA ILE A 344 -14.01 24.83 -5.41
C ILE A 344 -14.35 23.98 -6.64
N SER A 345 -14.04 24.50 -7.82
CA SER A 345 -14.23 23.79 -9.07
C SER A 345 -13.20 22.67 -9.26
N GLU A 346 -13.52 21.69 -10.10
CA GLU A 346 -12.58 20.60 -10.48
C GLU A 346 -11.28 21.15 -11.05
N TYR A 347 -11.33 22.21 -11.83
CA TYR A 347 -10.14 22.89 -12.37
C TYR A 347 -9.26 23.46 -11.26
N GLU A 348 -9.87 24.17 -10.29
CA GLU A 348 -9.13 24.74 -9.15
C GLU A 348 -8.54 23.62 -8.26
N MET A 349 -9.29 22.55 -8.02
CA MET A 349 -8.77 21.38 -7.32
C MET A 349 -7.57 20.76 -8.04
N GLY A 350 -7.65 20.62 -9.37
CA GLY A 350 -6.55 20.17 -10.20
C GLY A 350 -5.31 21.07 -10.07
N LYS A 351 -5.50 22.38 -10.14
CA LYS A 351 -4.41 23.36 -9.98
C LYS A 351 -3.78 23.33 -8.59
N VAL A 352 -4.58 23.23 -7.55
CA VAL A 352 -4.07 23.09 -6.16
C VAL A 352 -3.24 21.82 -6.01
N LYS A 353 -3.71 20.69 -6.55
CA LYS A 353 -2.98 19.42 -6.52
C LYS A 353 -1.65 19.52 -7.28
N GLU A 354 -1.65 20.08 -8.47
CA GLU A 354 -0.44 20.29 -9.29
C GLU A 354 0.60 21.13 -8.55
N LEU A 355 0.19 22.25 -7.96
CA LEU A 355 1.07 23.15 -7.23
C LEU A 355 1.56 22.58 -5.89
N ALA A 356 0.73 21.79 -5.21
CA ALA A 356 1.06 21.20 -3.92
C ALA A 356 1.99 19.98 -4.05
N LYS A 357 1.76 19.11 -5.05
CA LYS A 357 2.47 17.84 -5.23
C LYS A 357 3.99 17.93 -5.05
N PRO A 358 4.73 18.85 -5.68
CA PRO A 358 6.19 18.95 -5.54
C PRO A 358 6.66 19.50 -4.19
N ARG A 359 5.77 20.09 -3.40
CA ARG A 359 6.09 20.75 -2.12
C ARG A 359 5.72 19.95 -0.89
N LEU A 360 4.89 18.92 -1.07
CA LEU A 360 4.44 18.09 0.05
C LEU A 360 5.57 17.19 0.53
N LYS A 361 5.93 17.33 1.83
CA LYS A 361 6.87 16.46 2.53
C LYS A 361 6.17 15.78 3.71
N ARG A 362 6.72 14.67 4.18
CA ARG A 362 6.15 13.96 5.33
C ARG A 362 5.94 14.91 6.50
N ALA A 363 4.74 14.89 7.07
CA ALA A 363 4.42 15.75 8.21
C ALA A 363 5.13 15.25 9.45
N THR A 364 5.63 16.21 10.22
CA THR A 364 6.25 15.97 11.53
C THR A 364 5.34 16.47 12.64
N VAL A 365 5.44 15.87 13.81
CA VAL A 365 4.78 16.27 15.04
C VAL A 365 5.83 16.72 16.05
N HIS A 366 5.46 17.60 16.96
CA HIS A 366 6.31 17.92 18.10
C HIS A 366 6.29 16.76 19.08
N ASP A 367 7.45 16.22 19.40
CA ASP A 367 7.62 15.28 20.50
C ASP A 367 7.30 16.02 21.81
N PRO A 368 6.33 15.58 22.61
CA PRO A 368 5.93 16.28 23.82
C PRO A 368 7.03 16.31 24.89
N ALA A 369 7.98 15.37 24.86
CA ALA A 369 9.07 15.30 25.83
C ALA A 369 10.27 16.18 25.46
N THR A 370 10.61 16.24 24.16
CA THR A 370 11.83 16.89 23.67
C THR A 370 11.57 18.20 22.93
N GLY A 371 10.32 18.47 22.55
CA GLY A 371 9.93 19.61 21.70
C GLY A 371 10.47 19.54 20.27
N LYS A 372 11.19 18.48 19.89
CA LYS A 372 11.74 18.30 18.55
C LYS A 372 10.67 17.83 17.59
N LEU A 373 10.81 18.23 16.32
CA LEU A 373 9.97 17.71 15.23
C LEU A 373 10.41 16.30 14.89
N THR A 374 9.51 15.34 15.08
CA THR A 374 9.70 13.93 14.74
C THR A 374 8.60 13.47 13.79
N THR A 375 8.87 12.46 12.97
CA THR A 375 7.85 11.79 12.16
C THR A 375 6.98 10.92 13.05
N ALA A 376 5.67 11.16 13.03
CA ALA A 376 4.73 10.31 13.76
C ALA A 376 4.55 8.97 13.03
N GLN A 377 4.82 7.86 13.70
CA GLN A 377 4.61 6.51 13.15
C GLN A 377 3.12 6.15 13.04
N TYR A 378 2.29 6.70 13.93
CA TYR A 378 0.84 6.47 13.97
C TYR A 378 0.04 7.32 12.97
N ARG A 379 0.70 8.28 12.30
CA ARG A 379 0.05 9.20 11.37
C ARG A 379 0.92 9.41 10.15
N VAL A 380 0.41 9.01 8.99
CA VAL A 380 1.04 9.32 7.72
C VAL A 380 0.26 10.45 7.05
N SER A 381 0.92 11.59 6.92
CA SER A 381 0.38 12.76 6.22
C SER A 381 1.52 13.57 5.63
N LYS A 382 1.23 14.33 4.57
CA LYS A 382 2.19 15.25 3.96
C LYS A 382 1.74 16.69 4.20
N ARG A 383 2.69 17.58 4.41
CA ARG A 383 2.47 19.02 4.56
C ARG A 383 3.52 19.81 3.83
N GLU A 384 3.19 21.03 3.43
CA GLU A 384 4.18 22.02 3.02
C GLU A 384 4.90 22.59 4.25
N LEU A 385 6.22 22.68 4.20
CA LEU A 385 7.00 23.28 5.28
C LEU A 385 6.79 24.80 5.31
N GLU A 386 6.58 25.37 6.47
CA GLU A 386 6.33 26.83 6.65
C GLU A 386 7.42 27.72 6.04
N ARG A 387 8.69 27.33 6.10
CA ARG A 387 9.81 28.07 5.50
C ARG A 387 9.68 28.19 3.97
N GLU A 388 9.15 27.18 3.29
CA GLU A 388 8.94 27.22 1.85
C GLU A 388 7.73 28.08 1.51
N ARG A 389 6.70 28.08 2.36
CA ARG A 389 5.54 28.97 2.24
C ARG A 389 5.91 30.44 2.39
N GLU A 390 6.80 30.78 3.32
CA GLU A 390 7.28 32.15 3.48
C GLU A 390 8.14 32.63 2.29
N LYS A 391 8.98 31.75 1.72
CA LYS A 391 9.71 32.05 0.49
C LYS A 391 8.78 32.29 -0.67
N TRP A 392 7.80 31.42 -0.86
CA TRP A 392 6.81 31.55 -1.93
C TRP A 392 5.98 32.84 -1.78
N ASN A 393 5.53 33.17 -0.59
CA ASN A 393 4.84 34.42 -0.31
C ASN A 393 5.72 35.66 -0.57
N LYS A 394 7.04 35.55 -0.38
CA LYS A 394 7.99 36.63 -0.73
C LYS A 394 8.20 36.75 -2.23
N GLU A 395 8.35 35.63 -2.93
CA GLU A 395 8.54 35.59 -4.38
C GLU A 395 7.29 36.07 -5.13
N GLU A 396 6.10 35.69 -4.67
CA GLU A 396 4.84 36.15 -5.23
C GLU A 396 4.61 37.63 -5.01
N LYS A 397 5.01 38.16 -3.85
CA LYS A 397 5.01 39.62 -3.58
C LYS A 397 6.00 40.37 -4.47
N MET A 398 7.17 39.78 -4.76
CA MET A 398 8.16 40.42 -5.65
C MET A 398 7.73 40.41 -7.12
N ASN A 399 7.00 39.37 -7.56
CA ASN A 399 6.56 39.23 -8.96
C ASN A 399 5.29 40.02 -9.31
N GLY A 400 4.77 40.87 -8.43
CA GLY A 400 3.67 41.80 -8.69
C GLY A 400 2.32 41.16 -9.07
N ARG A 401 2.15 39.86 -8.87
CA ARG A 401 0.88 39.15 -9.11
C ARG A 401 0.09 39.03 -7.81
N THR A 402 -0.21 40.14 -7.21
CA THR A 402 -0.85 40.14 -5.91
C THR A 402 -2.19 40.84 -5.92
N GLN A 403 -3.05 40.36 -5.09
CA GLN A 403 -4.12 41.11 -4.44
C GLN A 403 -5.54 40.77 -4.79
N ARG A 404 -5.85 39.84 -5.69
CA ARG A 404 -7.27 39.44 -5.80
C ARG A 404 -7.65 38.13 -5.10
N HIS A 405 -6.68 37.38 -4.56
CA HIS A 405 -6.97 36.08 -3.93
C HIS A 405 -6.87 36.02 -2.40
N TYR A 406 -6.39 37.08 -1.74
CA TYR A 406 -6.02 36.99 -0.31
C TYR A 406 -7.06 37.48 0.70
N ASP A 407 -8.14 38.13 0.25
CA ASP A 407 -9.21 38.55 1.17
C ASP A 407 -10.13 37.39 1.63
N ASN A 408 -9.99 36.19 1.07
CA ASN A 408 -10.66 34.98 1.55
C ASN A 408 -9.99 34.33 2.80
N LYS A 409 -8.86 34.85 3.26
CA LYS A 409 -8.15 34.31 4.43
C LYS A 409 -8.86 34.49 5.77
N SER A 410 -9.73 35.50 5.89
CA SER A 410 -10.43 35.74 7.16
C SER A 410 -11.48 34.68 7.51
N LEU A 411 -11.98 33.96 6.51
CA LEU A 411 -12.95 32.87 6.71
C LEU A 411 -12.29 31.54 7.19
N TYR A 412 -11.00 31.36 6.89
CA TYR A 412 -10.25 30.15 7.27
C TYR A 412 -9.52 30.25 8.61
N GLN A 413 -9.13 31.46 9.04
CA GLN A 413 -8.35 31.63 10.27
C GLN A 413 -9.15 31.55 11.57
N HIS A 414 -10.45 31.75 11.54
CA HIS A 414 -11.27 31.65 12.75
C HIS A 414 -11.70 30.24 13.12
N ASN A 415 -11.56 29.27 12.19
CA ASN A 415 -11.96 27.87 12.45
C ASN A 415 -10.78 26.92 12.71
N THR A 416 -9.54 27.37 12.65
CA THR A 416 -8.37 26.48 12.79
C THR A 416 -7.83 26.36 14.22
N HIS A 417 -8.33 27.12 15.19
CA HIS A 417 -7.80 27.08 16.56
C HIS A 417 -8.52 26.14 17.52
N THR A 418 -9.59 25.45 17.12
CA THR A 418 -10.37 24.64 18.06
C THR A 418 -10.44 23.15 17.74
N HIS A 419 -9.84 22.62 16.67
CA HIS A 419 -9.94 21.19 16.35
C HIS A 419 -8.66 20.58 15.79
N THR A 420 -7.62 20.46 16.62
CA THR A 420 -6.41 19.73 16.30
C THR A 420 -6.44 18.24 16.72
N HIS A 421 -7.58 17.69 17.05
CA HIS A 421 -7.70 16.27 17.37
C HIS A 421 -8.84 15.63 16.59
N THR A 422 -8.52 14.68 15.75
CA THR A 422 -9.41 13.74 15.07
C THR A 422 -9.96 14.14 13.69
N HIS A 423 -9.13 14.11 12.62
CA HIS A 423 -9.68 13.78 11.29
C HIS A 423 -8.57 13.56 10.27
N THR A 424 -8.14 12.32 10.09
CA THR A 424 -7.29 11.96 8.94
C THR A 424 -7.58 10.57 8.37
N SER A 425 -8.78 10.05 8.52
CA SER A 425 -9.10 8.72 7.94
C SER A 425 -10.34 8.70 7.05
N HIS A 426 -11.02 9.80 6.83
CA HIS A 426 -12.33 9.75 6.17
C HIS A 426 -12.43 10.32 4.76
N THR A 427 -11.39 10.86 4.19
CA THR A 427 -11.48 11.50 2.87
C THR A 427 -11.50 10.53 1.68
N HIS A 428 -11.34 9.24 1.87
CA HIS A 428 -11.18 8.32 0.72
C HIS A 428 -12.33 7.34 0.45
N LEU A 429 -13.32 7.23 1.33
CA LEU A 429 -14.46 6.31 1.09
C LEU A 429 -15.73 7.00 0.57
N THR A 430 -15.79 8.32 0.54
CA THR A 430 -17.00 9.05 0.13
C THR A 430 -17.05 9.48 -1.33
N SER A 431 -15.96 9.35 -2.10
CA SER A 431 -15.95 9.75 -3.51
C SER A 431 -16.62 8.74 -4.48
N HIS A 432 -16.94 7.54 -4.03
CA HIS A 432 -17.55 6.51 -4.90
C HIS A 432 -19.05 6.26 -4.67
N LEU A 433 -19.69 6.97 -3.75
CA LEU A 433 -21.14 6.81 -3.50
C LEU A 433 -22.01 7.91 -4.14
N SER A 434 -21.49 8.71 -5.05
CA SER A 434 -22.27 9.81 -5.68
C SER A 434 -22.87 9.46 -7.05
N GLN A 435 -22.97 8.21 -7.41
CA GLN A 435 -23.81 7.84 -8.57
C GLN A 435 -25.19 7.36 -8.07
N GLY A 436 -26.14 8.26 -8.03
CA GLY A 436 -27.54 7.90 -8.07
C GLY A 436 -28.39 8.11 -6.82
N THR A 437 -28.22 9.19 -6.06
CA THR A 437 -29.28 9.58 -5.15
C THR A 437 -29.59 11.07 -5.29
N ASN A 438 -30.84 11.36 -5.57
CA ASN A 438 -31.42 12.70 -5.64
C ASN A 438 -30.92 13.60 -4.52
N SER A 439 -30.11 14.58 -4.86
CA SER A 439 -29.72 15.67 -3.96
C SER A 439 -30.97 16.30 -3.39
N PRO A 440 -31.04 16.56 -2.08
CA PRO A 440 -32.20 17.25 -1.47
C PRO A 440 -32.48 18.64 -2.10
N PHE A 441 -31.52 19.20 -2.82
CA PHE A 441 -31.69 20.44 -3.56
C PHE A 441 -32.78 20.38 -4.65
N ASN A 442 -32.98 19.22 -5.29
CA ASN A 442 -34.02 19.07 -6.31
C ASN A 442 -35.45 18.97 -5.73
N LYS A 443 -35.58 18.65 -4.44
CA LYS A 443 -36.89 18.59 -3.78
C LYS A 443 -37.41 19.93 -3.21
N VAL A 444 -36.52 20.88 -2.94
CA VAL A 444 -36.87 22.16 -2.30
C VAL A 444 -37.34 23.20 -3.32
N ILE A 445 -36.95 23.06 -4.59
CA ILE A 445 -37.32 24.04 -5.64
C ILE A 445 -38.80 23.92 -6.08
N HIS A 446 -39.49 22.80 -5.79
CA HIS A 446 -40.88 22.58 -6.23
C HIS A 446 -41.97 22.84 -5.18
N ARG A 447 -41.64 23.35 -4.01
CA ARG A 447 -42.69 23.85 -3.07
C ARG A 447 -42.83 25.36 -3.14
N ARG A 448 -43.62 25.85 -4.08
CA ARG A 448 -44.26 27.19 -3.94
C ARG A 448 -45.35 27.09 -2.89
N PRO A 449 -45.46 28.06 -1.95
CA PRO A 449 -46.63 28.16 -1.14
C PRO A 449 -47.77 28.73 -2.00
N HIS A 450 -48.92 28.14 -1.86
CA HIS A 450 -50.17 28.84 -2.04
C HIS A 450 -50.53 29.52 -0.75
#